data_4b2256ba267c07d3226bed7f29e60ede
#
_entry.id   4b2256ba267c07d3226bed7f29e60ede
#
_cell.length_a   1.000
_cell.length_b   1.000
_cell.length_c   1.000
_cell.angle_alpha   90.00
_cell.angle_beta   90.00
_cell.angle_gamma   90.00
#
_symmetry.space_group_name_H-M   'P 1'
#
loop_
_entity.id
_entity.type
_entity.pdbx_description
1 polymer ?
#
loop_
_entity_poly.entity_id
_entity_poly.type
_entity_poly.pdbx_seq_one_letter_code
_entity_poly.pdbx_strand_id
1 'polypeptide(L)'
;MNVDDNEVQKFNKISYSWWDPEGPFKPLHMLNPVRTNFIKNSVDLDNKSLIDVGCGGGLLCESLVSSDNNVTGIDMSKDAIEIAKTHQVLNNLNINYQNISLENLIIESNKK
;
A
#
# COMPACT_ATOMS: atom_id res chain seq x y z
N MET A 1 15.45 -26.60 4.85
CA MET A 1 14.80 -25.35 4.47
C MET A 1 13.88 -25.59 3.30
N ASN A 2 12.64 -25.33 3.49
CA ASN A 2 11.61 -25.79 2.56
C ASN A 2 10.84 -24.66 1.91
N VAL A 3 11.50 -23.54 1.69
CA VAL A 3 10.90 -22.51 0.87
C VAL A 3 10.88 -23.04 -0.56
N ASP A 4 9.71 -23.09 -1.14
CA ASP A 4 9.55 -23.46 -2.53
C ASP A 4 10.06 -22.31 -3.39
N ASP A 5 11.20 -22.52 -4.07
CA ASP A 5 11.81 -21.51 -4.92
C ASP A 5 10.84 -21.06 -6.02
N ASN A 6 9.97 -21.95 -6.49
CA ASN A 6 8.97 -21.60 -7.51
C ASN A 6 7.94 -20.62 -6.95
N GLU A 7 7.54 -20.78 -5.69
CA GLU A 7 6.59 -19.86 -5.05
C GLU A 7 7.21 -18.48 -4.82
N VAL A 8 8.48 -18.46 -4.38
CA VAL A 8 9.22 -17.20 -4.21
C VAL A 8 9.36 -16.48 -5.54
N GLN A 9 9.70 -17.20 -6.61
CA GLN A 9 9.82 -16.61 -7.94
C GLN A 9 8.49 -16.08 -8.45
N LYS A 10 7.40 -16.81 -8.20
CA LYS A 10 6.04 -16.36 -8.57
C LYS A 10 5.69 -15.08 -7.83
N PHE A 11 5.96 -15.03 -6.54
CA PHE A 11 5.68 -13.84 -5.74
C PHE A 11 6.47 -12.64 -6.25
N ASN A 12 7.77 -12.81 -6.50
CA ASN A 12 8.61 -11.75 -7.02
C ASN A 12 8.10 -11.25 -8.38
N LYS A 13 7.70 -12.17 -9.24
CA LYS A 13 7.16 -11.83 -10.57
C LYS A 13 5.86 -11.02 -10.44
N ILE A 14 4.96 -11.43 -9.55
CA ILE A 14 3.71 -10.72 -9.29
C ILE A 14 4.01 -9.33 -8.73
N SER A 15 4.95 -9.23 -7.81
CA SER A 15 5.34 -7.95 -7.21
C SER A 15 5.87 -6.97 -8.25
N TYR A 16 6.78 -7.41 -9.11
CA TYR A 16 7.29 -6.59 -10.21
C TYR A 16 6.17 -6.19 -11.17
N SER A 17 5.30 -7.14 -11.49
CA SER A 17 4.18 -6.93 -12.40
C SER A 17 3.21 -5.90 -11.83
N TRP A 18 2.95 -5.96 -10.53
CA TRP A 18 2.03 -5.02 -9.87
C TRP A 18 2.53 -3.57 -10.00
N TRP A 19 3.83 -3.34 -9.80
CA TRP A 19 4.42 -2.01 -9.84
C TRP A 19 4.85 -1.54 -11.23
N ASP A 20 4.71 -2.39 -12.26
CA ASP A 20 5.02 -2.04 -13.64
C ASP A 20 3.90 -1.19 -14.23
N PRO A 21 4.16 0.11 -14.52
CA PRO A 21 3.10 0.98 -15.06
C PRO A 21 2.61 0.58 -16.45
N GLU A 22 3.35 -0.29 -17.14
CA GLU A 22 2.94 -0.83 -18.45
C GLU A 22 2.47 -2.28 -18.34
N GLY A 23 2.35 -2.82 -17.13
CA GLY A 23 1.95 -4.20 -16.89
C GLY A 23 0.44 -4.36 -16.70
N PRO A 24 0.04 -5.48 -16.08
CA PRO A 24 -1.39 -5.81 -15.92
C PRO A 24 -2.19 -4.80 -15.10
N PHE A 25 -1.52 -4.02 -14.24
CA PHE A 25 -2.17 -3.06 -13.36
C PHE A 25 -2.07 -1.63 -13.90
N LYS A 26 -1.78 -1.48 -15.19
CA LYS A 26 -1.68 -0.19 -15.85
C LYS A 26 -2.86 0.75 -15.55
N PRO A 27 -4.13 0.29 -15.54
CA PRO A 27 -5.25 1.20 -15.24
C PRO A 27 -5.13 1.85 -13.86
N LEU A 28 -4.62 1.16 -12.85
CA LEU A 28 -4.39 1.73 -11.52
C LEU A 28 -3.30 2.80 -11.55
N HIS A 29 -2.23 2.55 -12.31
CA HIS A 29 -1.14 3.52 -12.45
C HIS A 29 -1.59 4.77 -13.18
N MET A 30 -2.48 4.63 -14.16
CA MET A 30 -3.04 5.78 -14.88
C MET A 30 -3.97 6.60 -14.00
N LEU A 31 -4.74 5.94 -13.14
CA LEU A 31 -5.70 6.59 -12.23
C LEU A 31 -5.01 7.26 -11.05
N ASN A 32 -3.88 6.75 -10.61
CA ASN A 32 -3.25 7.18 -9.37
C ASN A 32 -2.90 8.68 -9.34
N PRO A 33 -2.31 9.30 -10.38
CA PRO A 33 -2.06 10.75 -10.35
C PRO A 33 -3.32 11.59 -10.20
N VAL A 34 -4.42 11.14 -10.82
CA VAL A 34 -5.72 11.85 -10.72
C VAL A 34 -6.23 11.80 -9.28
N ARG A 35 -6.20 10.63 -8.67
CA ARG A 35 -6.63 10.45 -7.27
C ARG A 35 -5.74 11.23 -6.31
N THR A 36 -4.43 11.14 -6.52
CA THR A 36 -3.46 11.82 -5.67
C THR A 36 -3.64 13.33 -5.72
N ASN A 37 -3.79 13.89 -6.92
CA ASN A 37 -4.00 15.32 -7.07
C ASN A 37 -5.31 15.77 -6.45
N PHE A 38 -6.38 14.99 -6.61
CA PHE A 38 -7.66 15.30 -5.99
C PHE A 38 -7.55 15.37 -4.46
N ILE A 39 -6.90 14.37 -3.86
CA ILE A 39 -6.74 14.33 -2.40
C ILE A 39 -5.88 15.50 -1.92
N LYS A 40 -4.75 15.75 -2.55
CA LYS A 40 -3.83 16.82 -2.14
C LYS A 40 -4.44 18.20 -2.30
N ASN A 41 -5.33 18.38 -3.28
CA ASN A 41 -6.02 19.65 -3.48
C ASN A 41 -7.24 19.82 -2.56
N SER A 42 -7.73 18.74 -1.98
CA SER A 42 -8.94 18.75 -1.14
C SER A 42 -8.63 18.83 0.35
N VAL A 43 -7.46 18.35 0.78
CA VAL A 43 -7.11 18.23 2.20
C VAL A 43 -5.63 18.57 2.36
N ASP A 44 -5.33 19.34 3.41
CA ASP A 44 -3.95 19.51 3.85
C ASP A 44 -3.52 18.24 4.59
N LEU A 45 -2.50 17.55 4.06
CA LEU A 45 -2.03 16.28 4.61
C LEU A 45 -0.98 16.44 5.71
N ASP A 46 -0.47 17.64 5.93
CA ASP A 46 0.55 17.88 6.94
C ASP A 46 -0.02 17.66 8.34
N ASN A 47 0.71 16.91 9.15
CA ASN A 47 0.33 16.56 10.52
C ASN A 47 -0.98 15.75 10.60
N LYS A 48 -1.32 15.02 9.54
CA LYS A 48 -2.52 14.19 9.50
C LYS A 48 -2.16 12.72 9.57
N SER A 49 -3.10 11.94 10.05
CA SER A 49 -3.06 10.47 9.97
C SER A 49 -4.09 10.04 8.92
N LEU A 50 -3.63 9.22 7.97
CA LEU A 50 -4.45 8.76 6.86
C LEU A 50 -4.54 7.25 6.89
N ILE A 51 -5.70 6.72 6.51
CA ILE A 51 -5.87 5.28 6.31
C ILE A 51 -6.39 5.06 4.90
N ASP A 52 -5.70 4.24 4.13
CA ASP A 52 -6.15 3.78 2.83
C ASP A 52 -6.74 2.39 2.98
N VAL A 53 -8.05 2.29 2.87
CA VAL A 53 -8.79 1.02 3.00
C VAL A 53 -8.81 0.33 1.64
N GLY A 54 -8.29 -0.89 1.58
CA GLY A 54 -8.10 -1.58 0.31
C GLY A 54 -6.88 -1.05 -0.44
N CYS A 55 -5.77 -0.91 0.26
CA CYS A 55 -4.58 -0.24 -0.29
C CYS A 55 -3.86 -1.01 -1.41
N GLY A 56 -4.15 -2.30 -1.57
CA GLY A 56 -3.44 -3.14 -2.54
C GLY A 56 -1.94 -3.12 -2.32
N GLY A 57 -1.18 -3.03 -3.38
CA GLY A 57 0.28 -2.99 -3.33
C GLY A 57 0.89 -1.65 -2.94
N GLY A 58 0.07 -0.67 -2.53
CA GLY A 58 0.57 0.55 -1.90
C GLY A 58 0.74 1.76 -2.81
N LEU A 59 0.18 1.73 -4.00
CA LEU A 59 0.41 2.80 -4.98
C LEU A 59 -0.03 4.17 -4.47
N LEU A 60 -1.25 4.27 -3.95
CA LEU A 60 -1.78 5.53 -3.41
C LEU A 60 -1.04 5.93 -2.13
N CYS A 61 -0.82 4.97 -1.23
CA CYS A 61 -0.10 5.24 0.02
C CYS A 61 1.27 5.88 -0.23
N GLU A 62 2.02 5.32 -1.17
CA GLU A 62 3.37 5.85 -1.48
C GLU A 62 3.30 7.25 -2.09
N SER A 63 2.21 7.57 -2.80
CA SER A 63 2.02 8.90 -3.36
C SER A 63 1.66 9.95 -2.31
N LEU A 64 1.12 9.53 -1.17
CA LEU A 64 0.61 10.44 -0.14
C LEU A 64 1.54 10.59 1.06
N VAL A 65 2.44 9.62 1.31
CA VAL A 65 3.30 9.63 2.48
C VAL A 65 4.35 10.75 2.39
N SER A 66 4.59 11.39 3.54
CA SER A 66 5.66 12.39 3.69
C SER A 66 6.26 12.29 5.09
N SER A 67 7.28 13.07 5.37
CA SER A 67 7.85 13.15 6.72
C SER A 67 6.90 13.80 7.72
N ASP A 68 5.87 14.49 7.22
CA ASP A 68 4.97 15.30 8.06
C ASP A 68 3.61 14.64 8.27
N ASN A 69 3.41 13.41 7.81
CA ASN A 69 2.15 12.71 8.02
C ASN A 69 2.37 11.26 8.39
N ASN A 70 1.30 10.58 8.78
CA ASN A 70 1.28 9.15 9.09
C ASN A 70 0.31 8.47 8.14
N VAL A 71 0.80 7.55 7.33
CA VAL A 71 -0.03 6.82 6.38
C VAL A 71 -0.09 5.35 6.79
N THR A 72 -1.31 4.83 6.89
CA THR A 72 -1.59 3.43 7.14
C THR A 72 -2.34 2.88 5.93
N GLY A 73 -1.89 1.74 5.42
CA GLY A 73 -2.60 1.01 4.38
C GLY A 73 -3.10 -0.31 4.92
N ILE A 74 -4.35 -0.62 4.70
CA ILE A 74 -4.92 -1.92 5.10
C ILE A 74 -5.53 -2.61 3.88
N ASP A 75 -5.41 -3.93 3.88
CA ASP A 75 -5.98 -4.77 2.82
C ASP A 75 -6.17 -6.17 3.36
N MET A 76 -7.21 -6.84 2.89
CA MET A 76 -7.49 -8.21 3.28
C MET A 76 -6.64 -9.22 2.52
N SER A 77 -5.99 -8.81 1.45
CA SER A 77 -5.06 -9.66 0.71
C SER A 77 -3.68 -9.64 1.35
N LYS A 78 -3.27 -10.78 1.88
CA LYS A 78 -1.93 -10.94 2.44
C LYS A 78 -0.85 -10.66 1.40
N ASP A 79 -1.05 -11.16 0.17
CA ASP A 79 -0.07 -10.98 -0.89
C ASP A 79 0.08 -9.52 -1.29
N ALA A 80 -1.03 -8.77 -1.36
CA ALA A 80 -1.00 -7.35 -1.65
C ALA A 80 -0.19 -6.59 -0.59
N ILE A 81 -0.42 -6.89 0.68
CA ILE A 81 0.32 -6.26 1.78
C ILE A 81 1.81 -6.60 1.72
N GLU A 82 2.18 -7.84 1.38
CA GLU A 82 3.59 -8.21 1.23
C GLU A 82 4.24 -7.46 0.07
N ILE A 83 3.53 -7.28 -1.04
CA ILE A 83 4.01 -6.46 -2.16
C ILE A 83 4.24 -5.01 -1.71
N ALA A 84 3.27 -4.44 -0.98
CA ALA A 84 3.36 -3.07 -0.49
C ALA A 84 4.55 -2.90 0.46
N LYS A 85 4.73 -3.82 1.40
CA LYS A 85 5.84 -3.78 2.35
C LYS A 85 7.20 -3.88 1.66
N THR A 86 7.31 -4.76 0.68
CA THR A 86 8.56 -4.95 -0.06
C THR A 86 8.92 -3.69 -0.83
N HIS A 87 7.96 -3.10 -1.52
CA HIS A 87 8.21 -1.93 -2.34
C HIS A 87 8.59 -0.71 -1.49
N GLN A 88 7.94 -0.51 -0.33
CA GLN A 88 8.29 0.62 0.52
C GLN A 88 9.71 0.54 1.07
N VAL A 89 10.18 -0.67 1.37
CA VAL A 89 11.55 -0.86 1.83
C VAL A 89 12.54 -0.44 0.74
N LEU A 90 12.26 -0.85 -0.49
CA LEU A 90 13.10 -0.50 -1.64
C LEU A 90 13.17 1.02 -1.87
N ASN A 91 12.11 1.73 -1.54
CA ASN A 91 12.03 3.18 -1.71
C ASN A 91 12.24 3.96 -0.43
N ASN A 92 12.64 3.29 0.63
CA ASN A 92 12.97 3.91 1.91
C ASN A 92 11.84 4.77 2.47
N LEU A 93 10.62 4.24 2.41
CA LEU A 93 9.41 4.91 2.90
C LEU A 93 8.96 4.29 4.22
N ASN A 94 8.17 5.04 4.97
CA ASN A 94 7.66 4.61 6.27
C ASN A 94 6.13 4.67 6.28
N ILE A 95 5.51 3.57 5.88
CA ILE A 95 4.06 3.40 5.81
C ILE A 95 3.71 2.19 6.68
N ASN A 96 2.64 2.30 7.46
CA ASN A 96 2.16 1.22 8.30
C ASN A 96 1.18 0.36 7.50
N TYR A 97 1.66 -0.75 6.94
CA TYR A 97 0.81 -1.69 6.21
C TYR A 97 0.35 -2.82 7.11
N GLN A 98 -0.95 -3.13 7.09
CA GLN A 98 -1.54 -4.20 7.89
C GLN A 98 -2.50 -5.05 7.06
N ASN A 99 -2.35 -6.36 7.17
CA ASN A 99 -3.28 -7.32 6.57
C ASN A 99 -4.46 -7.52 7.53
N ILE A 100 -5.44 -6.63 7.43
CA ILE A 100 -6.56 -6.57 8.36
C ILE A 100 -7.75 -5.91 7.66
N SER A 101 -8.97 -6.27 8.09
CA SER A 101 -10.17 -5.55 7.65
C SER A 101 -10.35 -4.27 8.46
N LEU A 102 -11.10 -3.32 7.90
CA LEU A 102 -11.43 -2.09 8.62
C LEU A 102 -12.17 -2.39 9.91
N GLU A 103 -13.08 -3.36 9.89
CA GLU A 103 -13.86 -3.75 11.07
C GLU A 103 -12.96 -4.22 12.20
N ASN A 104 -12.00 -5.09 11.89
CA ASN A 104 -11.07 -5.61 12.89
C ASN A 104 -10.11 -4.54 13.39
N LEU A 105 -9.71 -3.62 12.52
CA LEU A 105 -8.86 -2.50 12.92
C LEU A 105 -9.59 -1.61 13.94
N ILE A 106 -10.86 -1.34 13.73
CA ILE A 106 -11.68 -0.55 14.66
C ILE A 106 -11.80 -1.29 16.00
N ILE A 107 -12.04 -2.60 15.97
CA ILE A 107 -12.15 -3.41 17.19
C ILE A 107 -10.85 -3.36 17.99
N GLU A 108 -9.71 -3.53 17.32
CA GLU A 108 -8.39 -3.48 17.99
C GLU A 108 -8.13 -2.08 18.58
N SER A 109 -8.49 -1.02 17.86
CA SER A 109 -8.32 0.35 18.35
C SER A 109 -9.13 0.62 19.60
N ASN A 110 -10.32 0.02 19.72
CA ASN A 110 -11.19 0.22 20.86
C ASN A 110 -10.76 -0.56 22.12
N LYS A 111 -9.78 -1.44 21.99
CA LYS A 111 -9.23 -2.20 23.14
C LYS A 111 -8.15 -1.44 23.89
N LYS A 112 -7.72 -0.33 23.38
CA LYS A 112 -6.63 0.46 23.97
C LYS A 112 -7.16 1.51 24.95
#